data_0688400cf82bbf449e898e8529bb28e3
#
_entry.id   0688400cf82bbf449e898e8529bb28e3
#
_cell.length_a   1.000
_cell.length_b   1.000
_cell.length_c   1.000
_cell.angle_alpha   90.00
_cell.angle_beta   90.00
_cell.angle_gamma   90.00
#
_symmetry.space_group_name_H-M   'P 1'
#
loop_
_entity.id
_entity.type
_entity.pdbx_description
1 polymer ?
#
loop_
_entity_poly.entity_id
_entity_poly.type
_entity_poly.pdbx_seq_one_letter_code
_entity_poly.pdbx_strand_id
1 'polypeptide(L)'
;MIRTKHFLLATLIVCFFSCKNEQGKSYAIKDFRKSLQPFLFKIVSEGIVTYHDSSDIKSITDEELIRLGKSENPILRATALREMLDRSSFNPFDIVMKHLDDTAIVATDNGEFGIKFETVSDCLIGRTSWETAQARDKTIESVLTKHNYLSSAYNILTKIEAQEKYYPYIKDMATRPRRLDRYEDYELAFYEIEYALYGLAKFQKKEDIQIIKDKLMKQVWELSDVSFRLTKEFPDTAFLDVLQTYHRRQFYKFSGIRPHGFTGYNADRAAPEDFIEALVVQQNERSAKLLDTMLTYLPKYTCLPDKENIINAVIEQIWEHPCPAYARLREKVKHKAEEILKGRITIPLALIDIPVDTTKRTYHWYN
;
A
#
# COMPACT_ATOMS: atom_id res chain seq x y z
N MET A 1 -26.79 19.95 -15.30
CA MET A 1 -26.22 20.07 -16.67
C MET A 1 -24.81 20.68 -16.64
N ILE A 2 -23.93 20.26 -15.69
CA ILE A 2 -22.56 20.81 -15.51
C ILE A 2 -21.47 19.71 -15.53
N ARG A 3 -21.83 18.41 -15.54
CA ARG A 3 -20.85 17.30 -15.44
C ARG A 3 -20.17 16.86 -16.74
N THR A 4 -20.59 17.32 -17.89
CA THR A 4 -20.06 16.88 -19.21
C THR A 4 -18.90 17.72 -19.74
N LYS A 5 -18.60 18.88 -19.18
CA LYS A 5 -17.53 19.75 -19.69
C LYS A 5 -16.13 19.43 -19.14
N HIS A 6 -16.04 18.75 -18.00
CA HIS A 6 -14.72 18.41 -17.42
C HIS A 6 -14.11 17.17 -18.04
N PHE A 7 -14.91 16.25 -18.58
CA PHE A 7 -14.41 15.03 -19.23
C PHE A 7 -13.64 15.31 -20.54
N LEU A 8 -14.05 16.33 -21.29
CA LEU A 8 -13.39 16.73 -22.54
C LEU A 8 -12.07 17.45 -22.32
N LEU A 9 -11.86 18.13 -21.18
CA LEU A 9 -10.64 18.84 -20.88
C LEU A 9 -9.51 17.89 -20.40
N ALA A 10 -9.86 16.84 -19.67
CA ALA A 10 -8.92 15.80 -19.24
C ALA A 10 -8.33 15.04 -20.43
N THR A 11 -9.13 14.75 -21.45
CA THR A 11 -8.69 14.05 -22.67
C THR A 11 -7.71 14.88 -23.49
N LEU A 12 -7.75 16.20 -23.43
CA LEU A 12 -6.86 17.09 -24.19
C LEU A 12 -5.49 17.28 -23.50
N ILE A 13 -5.41 17.20 -22.17
CA ILE A 13 -4.17 17.41 -21.42
C ILE A 13 -3.24 16.17 -21.50
N VAL A 14 -3.79 14.98 -21.62
CA VAL A 14 -3.01 13.72 -21.75
C VAL A 14 -2.17 13.69 -23.06
N CYS A 15 -2.53 14.46 -24.07
CA CYS A 15 -1.81 14.45 -25.36
C CYS A 15 -0.48 15.24 -25.39
N PHE A 16 -0.14 16.05 -24.38
CA PHE A 16 0.98 16.98 -24.49
C PHE A 16 2.24 16.65 -23.69
N PHE A 17 2.26 15.60 -22.87
CA PHE A 17 3.46 15.18 -22.13
C PHE A 17 4.04 13.85 -22.62
N SER A 18 4.19 13.69 -23.90
CA SER A 18 5.02 12.63 -24.44
C SER A 18 6.48 13.06 -24.40
N CYS A 19 7.25 12.60 -23.40
CA CYS A 19 8.69 12.67 -23.44
C CYS A 19 9.19 11.98 -24.72
N LYS A 20 9.82 12.73 -25.61
CA LYS A 20 10.59 12.19 -26.75
C LYS A 20 11.75 11.37 -26.19
N ASN A 21 11.55 10.07 -26.03
CA ASN A 21 12.67 9.14 -25.89
C ASN A 21 13.18 8.82 -27.30
N GLU A 22 14.42 9.17 -27.57
CA GLU A 22 15.13 8.80 -28.77
C GLU A 22 15.24 7.28 -28.88
N GLN A 23 15.00 6.77 -30.07
CA GLN A 23 15.16 5.41 -30.58
C GLN A 23 13.88 4.55 -30.58
N GLY A 24 13.15 4.66 -31.66
CA GLY A 24 12.22 3.62 -32.07
C GLY A 24 11.03 4.16 -32.83
N LYS A 25 10.81 3.62 -34.00
CA LYS A 25 9.63 3.85 -34.80
C LYS A 25 8.39 3.59 -33.94
N SER A 26 7.58 4.63 -33.70
CA SER A 26 6.29 4.49 -33.06
C SER A 26 5.27 3.88 -34.04
N TYR A 27 4.31 3.12 -33.51
CA TYR A 27 3.33 2.40 -34.33
C TYR A 27 1.91 2.88 -34.00
N ALA A 28 1.17 3.23 -35.06
CA ALA A 28 -0.27 3.53 -34.99
C ALA A 28 -1.10 2.28 -35.30
N ILE A 29 -2.40 2.28 -34.93
CA ILE A 29 -3.31 1.14 -35.16
C ILE A 29 -3.32 0.71 -36.64
N LYS A 30 -3.25 1.67 -37.59
CA LYS A 30 -3.21 1.38 -39.04
C LYS A 30 -2.00 0.56 -39.48
N ASP A 31 -0.92 0.49 -38.68
CA ASP A 31 0.30 -0.25 -39.00
C ASP A 31 0.19 -1.75 -38.68
N PHE A 32 -0.92 -2.17 -38.09
CA PHE A 32 -1.21 -3.56 -37.77
C PHE A 32 -2.13 -4.20 -38.81
N ARG A 33 -2.18 -5.55 -38.85
CA ARG A 33 -3.05 -6.30 -39.76
C ARG A 33 -4.51 -5.86 -39.58
N LYS A 34 -5.23 -5.81 -40.70
CA LYS A 34 -6.63 -5.30 -40.71
C LYS A 34 -7.56 -6.06 -39.76
N SER A 35 -7.36 -7.37 -39.57
CA SER A 35 -8.14 -8.17 -38.62
C SER A 35 -7.93 -7.83 -37.17
N LEU A 36 -6.78 -7.22 -36.79
CA LEU A 36 -6.48 -6.81 -35.40
C LEU A 36 -6.95 -5.38 -35.10
N GLN A 37 -7.04 -4.53 -36.11
CA GLN A 37 -7.37 -3.11 -35.90
C GLN A 37 -8.69 -2.85 -35.13
N PRO A 38 -9.82 -3.58 -35.39
CA PRO A 38 -11.05 -3.38 -34.61
C PRO A 38 -10.86 -3.64 -33.12
N PHE A 39 -10.08 -4.67 -32.76
CA PHE A 39 -9.77 -4.98 -31.35
C PHE A 39 -8.91 -3.88 -30.71
N LEU A 40 -7.89 -3.37 -31.41
CA LEU A 40 -7.06 -2.27 -30.92
C LEU A 40 -7.86 -0.98 -30.75
N PHE A 41 -8.79 -0.67 -31.66
CA PHE A 41 -9.73 0.45 -31.52
C PHE A 41 -10.62 0.29 -30.31
N LYS A 42 -11.11 -0.93 -30.05
CA LYS A 42 -11.93 -1.24 -28.88
C LYS A 42 -11.15 -0.94 -27.58
N ILE A 43 -9.92 -1.44 -27.43
CA ILE A 43 -9.07 -1.16 -26.26
C ILE A 43 -8.90 0.34 -26.02
N VAL A 44 -8.58 1.09 -27.09
CA VAL A 44 -8.41 2.55 -26.98
C VAL A 44 -9.71 3.24 -26.60
N SER A 45 -10.84 2.80 -27.15
CA SER A 45 -12.16 3.40 -26.86
C SER A 45 -12.64 3.11 -25.45
N GLU A 46 -12.29 1.97 -24.85
CA GLU A 46 -12.58 1.64 -23.47
C GLU A 46 -11.78 2.52 -22.51
N GLY A 47 -10.60 2.97 -22.91
CA GLY A 47 -9.79 3.89 -22.13
C GLY A 47 -9.13 3.27 -20.90
N ILE A 48 -9.27 1.95 -20.71
CA ILE A 48 -8.84 1.23 -19.51
C ILE A 48 -7.98 0.01 -19.92
N VAL A 49 -6.87 -0.18 -19.24
CA VAL A 49 -6.05 -1.38 -19.35
C VAL A 49 -6.71 -2.49 -18.53
N THR A 50 -7.51 -3.31 -19.18
CA THR A 50 -8.22 -4.43 -18.53
C THR A 50 -7.48 -5.75 -18.73
N TYR A 51 -7.84 -6.75 -17.92
CA TYR A 51 -7.42 -8.12 -18.16
C TYR A 51 -8.28 -8.69 -19.31
N HIS A 52 -7.69 -8.78 -20.50
CA HIS A 52 -8.37 -9.37 -21.65
C HIS A 52 -8.01 -10.85 -21.74
N ASP A 53 -8.79 -11.72 -21.12
CA ASP A 53 -8.71 -13.19 -21.38
C ASP A 53 -9.46 -13.54 -22.69
N SER A 54 -9.39 -12.67 -23.69
CA SER A 54 -10.07 -12.86 -24.95
C SER A 54 -9.18 -13.60 -25.96
N SER A 55 -9.82 -14.35 -26.85
CA SER A 55 -9.13 -14.98 -27.99
C SER A 55 -8.37 -13.97 -28.86
N ASP A 56 -8.82 -12.71 -28.85
CA ASP A 56 -8.24 -11.64 -29.65
C ASP A 56 -6.83 -11.27 -29.18
N ILE A 57 -6.61 -11.09 -27.86
CA ILE A 57 -5.28 -10.78 -27.35
C ILE A 57 -4.31 -11.96 -27.50
N LYS A 58 -4.82 -13.18 -27.33
CA LYS A 58 -4.03 -14.41 -27.54
C LYS A 58 -3.66 -14.61 -29.01
N SER A 59 -4.42 -14.03 -29.94
CA SER A 59 -4.14 -14.09 -31.39
C SER A 59 -3.05 -13.14 -31.85
N ILE A 60 -2.62 -12.18 -31.00
CA ILE A 60 -1.56 -11.23 -31.32
C ILE A 60 -0.22 -11.97 -31.32
N THR A 61 0.56 -11.84 -32.39
CA THR A 61 1.90 -12.46 -32.46
C THR A 61 2.88 -11.73 -31.56
N ASP A 62 3.99 -12.38 -31.20
CA ASP A 62 5.04 -11.77 -30.39
C ASP A 62 5.65 -10.54 -31.05
N GLU A 63 5.82 -10.55 -32.40
CA GLU A 63 6.29 -9.40 -33.16
C GLU A 63 5.29 -8.24 -33.11
N GLU A 64 3.99 -8.54 -33.16
CA GLU A 64 2.94 -7.52 -33.04
C GLU A 64 2.93 -6.93 -31.62
N LEU A 65 3.12 -7.77 -30.56
CA LEU A 65 3.24 -7.28 -29.18
C LEU A 65 4.44 -6.37 -28.99
N ILE A 66 5.61 -6.76 -29.53
CA ILE A 66 6.82 -5.92 -29.49
C ILE A 66 6.57 -4.57 -30.16
N ARG A 67 5.82 -4.53 -31.25
CA ARG A 67 5.46 -3.29 -31.96
C ARG A 67 4.45 -2.49 -31.16
N LEU A 68 3.41 -3.12 -30.60
CA LEU A 68 2.41 -2.48 -29.73
C LEU A 68 3.05 -1.90 -28.46
N GLY A 69 4.04 -2.58 -27.87
CA GLY A 69 4.82 -2.10 -26.75
C GLY A 69 5.63 -0.82 -27.03
N LYS A 70 5.71 -0.41 -28.32
CA LYS A 70 6.30 0.87 -28.77
C LYS A 70 5.24 1.87 -29.28
N SER A 71 3.96 1.62 -29.03
CA SER A 71 2.87 2.51 -29.44
C SER A 71 2.97 3.86 -28.72
N GLU A 72 2.61 4.96 -29.42
CA GLU A 72 2.43 6.26 -28.81
C GLU A 72 1.26 6.29 -27.82
N ASN A 73 0.24 5.45 -28.08
CA ASN A 73 -0.90 5.33 -27.18
C ASN A 73 -0.51 4.52 -25.94
N PRO A 74 -0.52 5.11 -24.72
CA PRO A 74 -0.06 4.44 -23.51
C PRO A 74 -0.93 3.23 -23.12
N ILE A 75 -2.22 3.23 -23.46
CA ILE A 75 -3.13 2.11 -23.17
C ILE A 75 -2.74 0.88 -24.01
N LEU A 76 -2.52 1.06 -25.33
CA LEU A 76 -2.05 -0.03 -26.19
C LEU A 76 -0.68 -0.53 -25.74
N ARG A 77 0.22 0.38 -25.37
CA ARG A 77 1.55 0.04 -24.89
C ARG A 77 1.49 -0.77 -23.59
N ALA A 78 0.75 -0.29 -22.60
CA ALA A 78 0.57 -1.00 -21.34
C ALA A 78 -0.10 -2.36 -21.51
N THR A 79 -1.16 -2.45 -22.34
CA THR A 79 -1.83 -3.71 -22.65
C THR A 79 -0.88 -4.73 -23.26
N ALA A 80 -0.08 -4.31 -24.25
CA ALA A 80 0.88 -5.19 -24.91
C ALA A 80 1.98 -5.66 -23.96
N LEU A 81 2.56 -4.74 -23.20
CA LEU A 81 3.62 -5.06 -22.25
C LEU A 81 3.14 -6.00 -21.13
N ARG A 82 1.91 -5.83 -20.66
CA ARG A 82 1.28 -6.77 -19.71
C ARG A 82 1.12 -8.16 -20.31
N GLU A 83 0.60 -8.26 -21.53
CA GLU A 83 0.46 -9.54 -22.22
C GLU A 83 1.83 -10.22 -22.42
N MET A 84 2.89 -9.43 -22.71
CA MET A 84 4.26 -9.98 -22.81
C MET A 84 4.76 -10.54 -21.48
N LEU A 85 4.36 -9.96 -20.30
CA LEU A 85 4.73 -10.50 -18.99
C LEU A 85 4.14 -11.91 -18.75
N ASP A 86 2.99 -12.20 -19.35
CA ASP A 86 2.28 -13.47 -19.16
C ASP A 86 2.74 -14.57 -20.16
N ARG A 87 3.56 -14.20 -21.17
CA ARG A 87 4.06 -15.15 -22.19
C ARG A 87 5.45 -15.66 -21.86
N SER A 88 5.61 -16.97 -21.94
CA SER A 88 6.91 -17.65 -21.74
C SER A 88 7.99 -17.31 -22.78
N SER A 89 7.62 -16.71 -23.91
CA SER A 89 8.56 -16.23 -24.92
C SER A 89 9.31 -14.96 -24.56
N PHE A 90 8.91 -14.28 -23.49
CA PHE A 90 9.52 -13.04 -23.03
C PHE A 90 10.10 -13.18 -21.63
N ASN A 91 11.17 -12.43 -21.37
CA ASN A 91 11.74 -12.32 -20.04
C ASN A 91 11.08 -11.12 -19.29
N PRO A 92 10.31 -11.35 -18.22
CA PRO A 92 9.66 -10.28 -17.46
C PRO A 92 10.61 -9.22 -16.93
N PHE A 93 11.81 -9.62 -16.47
CA PHE A 93 12.83 -8.70 -15.98
C PHE A 93 13.26 -7.70 -17.06
N ASP A 94 13.53 -8.16 -18.30
CA ASP A 94 13.97 -7.29 -19.38
C ASP A 94 12.86 -6.31 -19.78
N ILE A 95 11.60 -6.76 -19.79
CA ILE A 95 10.44 -5.91 -20.08
C ILE A 95 10.34 -4.79 -19.05
N VAL A 96 10.32 -5.12 -17.76
CA VAL A 96 10.18 -4.13 -16.69
C VAL A 96 11.34 -3.16 -16.71
N MET A 97 12.58 -3.65 -16.73
CA MET A 97 13.77 -2.79 -16.70
C MET A 97 13.85 -1.82 -17.87
N LYS A 98 13.37 -2.21 -19.04
CA LYS A 98 13.35 -1.36 -20.24
C LYS A 98 12.30 -0.25 -20.17
N HIS A 99 11.24 -0.44 -19.38
CA HIS A 99 10.08 0.44 -19.32
C HIS A 99 9.92 1.16 -17.96
N LEU A 100 10.95 1.17 -17.09
CA LEU A 100 10.92 1.86 -15.80
C LEU A 100 10.76 3.39 -15.93
N ASP A 101 11.15 3.97 -17.07
CA ASP A 101 10.99 5.40 -17.35
C ASP A 101 9.62 5.76 -17.98
N ASP A 102 8.75 4.78 -18.22
CA ASP A 102 7.46 5.05 -18.85
C ASP A 102 6.44 5.59 -17.83
N THR A 103 6.46 6.90 -17.66
CA THR A 103 5.60 7.63 -16.72
C THR A 103 4.24 8.03 -17.30
N ALA A 104 3.88 7.56 -18.50
CA ALA A 104 2.55 7.81 -19.06
C ALA A 104 1.48 7.19 -18.16
N ILE A 105 0.47 7.99 -17.80
CA ILE A 105 -0.64 7.56 -16.95
C ILE A 105 -1.64 6.76 -17.75
N VAL A 106 -2.06 5.64 -17.19
CA VAL A 106 -3.12 4.77 -17.70
C VAL A 106 -4.13 4.47 -16.61
N ALA A 107 -5.38 4.30 -17.00
CA ALA A 107 -6.41 3.74 -16.15
C ALA A 107 -6.29 2.22 -16.19
N THR A 108 -6.23 1.56 -15.06
CA THR A 108 -6.20 0.09 -14.92
C THR A 108 -7.41 -0.39 -14.15
N ASP A 109 -7.95 -1.53 -14.54
CA ASP A 109 -9.00 -2.19 -13.79
C ASP A 109 -8.40 -2.89 -12.57
N ASN A 110 -8.85 -2.50 -11.39
CA ASN A 110 -8.44 -3.06 -10.10
C ASN A 110 -9.50 -4.02 -9.52
N GLY A 111 -10.36 -4.58 -10.37
CA GLY A 111 -11.40 -5.51 -9.97
C GLY A 111 -12.45 -4.87 -9.06
N GLU A 112 -12.67 -5.45 -7.88
CA GLU A 112 -13.67 -4.98 -6.91
C GLU A 112 -13.38 -3.56 -6.38
N PHE A 113 -12.13 -3.09 -6.49
CA PHE A 113 -11.71 -1.77 -6.04
C PHE A 113 -11.89 -0.66 -7.09
N GLY A 114 -12.45 -1.00 -8.27
CA GLY A 114 -12.74 -0.05 -9.33
C GLY A 114 -11.54 0.30 -10.21
N ILE A 115 -11.52 1.52 -10.74
CA ILE A 115 -10.49 1.99 -11.67
C ILE A 115 -9.38 2.69 -10.88
N LYS A 116 -8.14 2.28 -11.13
CA LYS A 116 -6.92 2.90 -10.60
C LYS A 116 -6.18 3.63 -11.71
N PHE A 117 -5.66 4.82 -11.43
CA PHE A 117 -4.76 5.54 -12.32
C PHE A 117 -3.31 5.31 -11.86
N GLU A 118 -2.47 4.83 -12.76
CA GLU A 118 -1.06 4.54 -12.46
C GLU A 118 -0.18 4.75 -13.69
N THR A 119 1.14 4.82 -13.49
CA THR A 119 2.06 4.87 -14.63
C THR A 119 2.13 3.50 -15.33
N VAL A 120 2.52 3.50 -16.60
CA VAL A 120 2.80 2.23 -17.31
C VAL A 120 3.85 1.42 -16.53
N SER A 121 4.89 2.07 -16.01
CA SER A 121 5.91 1.42 -15.16
C SER A 121 5.29 0.76 -13.92
N ASP A 122 4.45 1.47 -13.15
CA ASP A 122 3.80 0.92 -11.95
C ASP A 122 2.89 -0.26 -12.29
N CYS A 123 2.14 -0.17 -13.41
CA CYS A 123 1.30 -1.24 -13.91
C CYS A 123 2.10 -2.52 -14.19
N LEU A 124 3.31 -2.40 -14.76
CA LEU A 124 4.18 -3.54 -15.04
C LEU A 124 4.78 -4.13 -13.77
N ILE A 125 5.34 -3.28 -12.91
CA ILE A 125 5.96 -3.72 -11.65
C ILE A 125 4.96 -4.46 -10.78
N GLY A 126 3.75 -3.94 -10.62
CA GLY A 126 2.72 -4.51 -9.76
C GLY A 126 2.24 -5.90 -10.18
N ARG A 127 2.47 -6.30 -11.42
CA ARG A 127 2.02 -7.61 -11.98
C ARG A 127 3.13 -8.61 -12.21
N THR A 128 4.38 -8.20 -12.10
CA THR A 128 5.49 -9.08 -12.48
C THR A 128 5.75 -10.12 -11.41
N SER A 129 5.77 -11.38 -11.81
CA SER A 129 6.36 -12.49 -11.08
C SER A 129 7.83 -12.63 -11.48
N TRP A 130 8.73 -12.67 -10.51
CA TRP A 130 10.15 -12.76 -10.76
C TRP A 130 10.61 -14.22 -10.76
N GLU A 131 11.26 -14.64 -11.82
CA GLU A 131 11.80 -16.00 -11.91
C GLU A 131 12.92 -16.27 -10.88
N THR A 132 13.64 -15.21 -10.50
CA THR A 132 14.75 -15.30 -9.54
C THR A 132 14.74 -14.16 -8.53
N ALA A 133 15.23 -14.43 -7.32
CA ALA A 133 15.44 -13.41 -6.31
C ALA A 133 16.40 -12.30 -6.81
N GLN A 134 17.40 -12.67 -7.61
CA GLN A 134 18.37 -11.71 -8.17
C GLN A 134 17.70 -10.70 -9.12
N ALA A 135 16.77 -11.14 -9.99
CA ALA A 135 16.03 -10.26 -10.89
C ALA A 135 15.16 -9.29 -10.07
N ARG A 136 14.44 -9.80 -9.07
CA ARG A 136 13.66 -8.98 -8.13
C ARG A 136 14.54 -7.93 -7.45
N ASP A 137 15.65 -8.34 -6.87
CA ASP A 137 16.52 -7.44 -6.09
C ASP A 137 17.15 -6.35 -6.97
N LYS A 138 17.54 -6.66 -8.21
CA LYS A 138 18.00 -5.65 -9.18
C LYS A 138 16.92 -4.65 -9.55
N THR A 139 15.67 -5.11 -9.69
CA THR A 139 14.54 -4.20 -9.96
C THR A 139 14.27 -3.32 -8.75
N ILE A 140 14.23 -3.87 -7.54
CA ILE A 140 14.10 -3.12 -6.30
C ILE A 140 15.18 -2.04 -6.21
N GLU A 141 16.43 -2.39 -6.47
CA GLU A 141 17.54 -1.45 -6.45
C GLU A 141 17.35 -0.32 -7.47
N SER A 142 16.99 -0.65 -8.71
CA SER A 142 16.74 0.35 -9.75
C SER A 142 15.57 1.27 -9.40
N VAL A 143 14.47 0.69 -8.90
CA VAL A 143 13.27 1.44 -8.53
C VAL A 143 13.59 2.40 -7.38
N LEU A 144 14.24 1.94 -6.31
CA LEU A 144 14.53 2.80 -5.15
C LEU A 144 15.58 3.87 -5.43
N THR A 145 16.60 3.58 -6.26
CA THR A 145 17.73 4.50 -6.46
C THR A 145 17.54 5.45 -7.62
N LYS A 146 16.81 5.08 -8.67
CA LYS A 146 16.67 5.86 -9.91
C LYS A 146 15.24 6.27 -10.21
N HIS A 147 14.26 5.45 -9.79
CA HIS A 147 12.84 5.63 -10.14
C HIS A 147 11.96 5.74 -8.89
N ASN A 148 12.50 6.27 -7.79
CA ASN A 148 11.83 6.38 -6.50
C ASN A 148 10.66 7.40 -6.48
N TYR A 149 10.30 7.92 -7.64
CA TYR A 149 9.09 8.71 -7.89
C TYR A 149 7.87 7.84 -8.27
N LEU A 150 8.07 6.55 -8.56
CA LEU A 150 6.99 5.59 -8.86
C LEU A 150 6.25 5.22 -7.58
N SER A 151 4.94 4.97 -7.68
CA SER A 151 4.13 4.47 -6.57
C SER A 151 4.60 3.10 -6.07
N SER A 152 5.07 2.26 -6.99
CA SER A 152 5.69 0.97 -6.66
C SER A 152 6.91 1.10 -5.74
N ALA A 153 7.67 2.20 -5.83
CA ALA A 153 8.80 2.44 -4.92
C ALA A 153 8.35 2.53 -3.46
N TYR A 154 7.21 3.16 -3.20
CA TYR A 154 6.66 3.26 -1.84
C TYR A 154 6.13 1.91 -1.34
N ASN A 155 5.42 1.17 -2.18
CA ASN A 155 4.89 -0.16 -1.83
C ASN A 155 5.98 -1.16 -1.44
N ILE A 156 7.16 -1.07 -2.06
CA ILE A 156 8.31 -1.92 -1.74
C ILE A 156 8.78 -1.71 -0.29
N LEU A 157 8.70 -0.48 0.23
CA LEU A 157 9.28 -0.13 1.52
C LEU A 157 8.66 -0.89 2.70
N THR A 158 7.43 -1.37 2.54
CA THR A 158 6.79 -2.21 3.57
C THR A 158 7.37 -3.63 3.63
N LYS A 159 8.05 -4.08 2.57
CA LYS A 159 8.41 -5.48 2.34
C LYS A 159 9.91 -5.77 2.35
N ILE A 160 10.73 -4.76 2.14
CA ILE A 160 12.20 -4.92 2.15
C ILE A 160 12.76 -4.70 3.54
N GLU A 161 13.88 -5.39 3.82
CA GLU A 161 14.70 -5.14 4.99
C GLU A 161 15.47 -3.83 4.84
N ALA A 162 15.82 -3.21 5.99
CA ALA A 162 16.65 -2.01 6.02
C ALA A 162 18.07 -2.32 5.52
N GLN A 163 18.49 -1.65 4.46
CA GLN A 163 19.85 -1.72 3.93
C GLN A 163 20.41 -0.31 3.81
N GLU A 164 21.56 -0.05 4.44
CA GLU A 164 22.17 1.29 4.50
C GLU A 164 22.33 1.96 3.13
N LYS A 165 22.56 1.19 2.06
CA LYS A 165 22.64 1.73 0.70
C LYS A 165 21.36 2.40 0.22
N TYR A 166 20.19 2.06 0.78
CA TYR A 166 18.90 2.63 0.41
C TYR A 166 18.48 3.81 1.32
N TYR A 167 19.12 3.96 2.49
CA TYR A 167 18.76 4.98 3.46
C TYR A 167 18.61 6.41 2.88
N PRO A 168 19.59 6.94 2.09
CA PRO A 168 19.47 8.31 1.58
C PRO A 168 18.26 8.49 0.65
N TYR A 169 17.92 7.48 -0.14
CA TYR A 169 16.77 7.54 -1.06
C TYR A 169 15.44 7.45 -0.30
N ILE A 170 15.36 6.57 0.70
CA ILE A 170 14.15 6.42 1.53
C ILE A 170 13.93 7.69 2.36
N LYS A 171 14.98 8.29 2.91
CA LYS A 171 14.90 9.56 3.64
C LYS A 171 14.42 10.69 2.74
N ASP A 172 14.91 10.75 1.50
CA ASP A 172 14.43 11.71 0.52
C ASP A 172 12.93 11.49 0.20
N MET A 173 12.48 10.25 -0.02
CA MET A 173 11.06 9.91 -0.22
C MET A 173 10.20 10.34 0.98
N ALA A 174 10.64 10.10 2.21
CA ALA A 174 9.92 10.46 3.44
C ALA A 174 9.83 11.98 3.67
N THR A 175 10.78 12.76 3.15
CA THR A 175 10.84 14.23 3.34
C THR A 175 10.21 15.03 2.22
N ARG A 176 10.03 14.44 1.05
CA ARG A 176 9.43 15.12 -0.12
C ARG A 176 8.06 15.74 0.19
N PRO A 177 7.71 16.85 -0.48
CA PRO A 177 6.33 17.30 -0.53
C PRO A 177 5.44 16.26 -1.20
N ARG A 178 4.19 16.18 -0.78
CA ARG A 178 3.19 15.36 -1.48
C ARG A 178 3.05 15.80 -2.94
N ARG A 179 3.00 14.84 -3.82
CA ARG A 179 2.64 15.06 -5.22
C ARG A 179 1.14 14.90 -5.39
N LEU A 180 0.40 15.93 -5.04
CA LEU A 180 -1.06 15.97 -5.23
C LEU A 180 -1.47 16.10 -6.71
N ASP A 181 -0.51 16.46 -7.58
CA ASP A 181 -0.70 16.69 -9.01
C ASP A 181 -0.83 15.40 -9.84
N ARG A 182 -0.50 14.23 -9.26
CA ARG A 182 -0.55 12.95 -9.97
C ARG A 182 -1.83 12.15 -9.74
N TYR A 183 -2.55 12.44 -8.67
CA TYR A 183 -3.68 11.64 -8.26
C TYR A 183 -4.88 12.55 -8.02
N GLU A 184 -5.97 12.30 -8.76
CA GLU A 184 -7.29 12.76 -8.34
C GLU A 184 -7.69 12.09 -7.01
N ASP A 185 -6.98 11.02 -6.64
CA ASP A 185 -7.21 10.24 -5.43
C ASP A 185 -6.26 10.70 -4.31
N TYR A 186 -6.82 11.53 -3.45
CA TYR A 186 -6.15 12.07 -2.25
C TYR A 186 -5.69 10.95 -1.30
N GLU A 187 -6.34 9.80 -1.30
CA GLU A 187 -6.03 8.66 -0.43
C GLU A 187 -4.68 8.02 -0.76
N LEU A 188 -4.39 7.77 -2.03
CA LEU A 188 -3.11 7.15 -2.44
C LEU A 188 -1.90 7.99 -2.03
N ALA A 189 -2.00 9.32 -2.10
CA ALA A 189 -0.93 10.22 -1.68
C ALA A 189 -0.63 10.14 -0.17
N PHE A 190 -1.60 9.74 0.66
CA PHE A 190 -1.38 9.51 2.09
C PHE A 190 -0.58 8.25 2.34
N TYR A 191 -0.97 7.15 1.71
CA TYR A 191 -0.28 5.87 1.89
C TYR A 191 1.18 5.93 1.45
N GLU A 192 1.49 6.64 0.36
CA GLU A 192 2.88 6.80 -0.09
C GLU A 192 3.78 7.40 1.00
N ILE A 193 3.33 8.47 1.66
CA ILE A 193 4.11 9.08 2.75
C ILE A 193 4.26 8.10 3.92
N GLU A 194 3.20 7.43 4.32
CA GLU A 194 3.26 6.46 5.42
C GLU A 194 4.21 5.31 5.12
N TYR A 195 4.19 4.78 3.89
CA TYR A 195 5.15 3.76 3.46
C TYR A 195 6.59 4.27 3.50
N ALA A 196 6.85 5.51 3.07
CA ALA A 196 8.19 6.09 3.14
C ALA A 196 8.65 6.29 4.59
N LEU A 197 7.76 6.78 5.47
CA LEU A 197 8.04 6.91 6.90
C LEU A 197 8.28 5.53 7.56
N TYR A 198 7.48 4.52 7.21
CA TYR A 198 7.68 3.15 7.68
C TYR A 198 9.03 2.58 7.22
N GLY A 199 9.37 2.76 5.94
CA GLY A 199 10.68 2.39 5.41
C GLY A 199 11.83 3.07 6.15
N LEU A 200 11.66 4.36 6.50
CA LEU A 200 12.65 5.13 7.27
C LEU A 200 12.77 4.61 8.72
N ALA A 201 11.65 4.28 9.35
CA ALA A 201 11.62 3.77 10.72
C ALA A 201 12.38 2.45 10.91
N LYS A 202 12.44 1.60 9.87
CA LYS A 202 13.21 0.35 9.90
C LYS A 202 14.70 0.53 10.18
N PHE A 203 15.26 1.71 9.89
CA PHE A 203 16.66 2.02 10.21
C PHE A 203 16.87 2.39 11.67
N GLN A 204 15.82 2.67 12.43
CA GLN A 204 15.84 3.01 13.86
C GLN A 204 16.83 4.13 14.22
N LYS A 205 17.03 5.10 13.30
CA LYS A 205 17.94 6.22 13.51
C LYS A 205 17.28 7.33 14.30
N LYS A 206 17.90 7.73 15.41
CA LYS A 206 17.36 8.75 16.32
C LYS A 206 17.15 10.11 15.66
N GLU A 207 17.99 10.47 14.69
CA GLU A 207 17.87 11.70 13.92
C GLU A 207 16.62 11.77 13.04
N ASP A 208 15.95 10.64 12.80
CA ASP A 208 14.75 10.60 11.97
C ASP A 208 13.44 10.71 12.79
N ILE A 209 13.52 10.55 14.12
CA ILE A 209 12.35 10.59 15.01
C ILE A 209 11.53 11.86 14.81
N GLN A 210 12.19 13.03 14.75
CA GLN A 210 11.48 14.30 14.61
C GLN A 210 10.79 14.42 13.24
N ILE A 211 11.44 13.94 12.16
CA ILE A 211 10.85 13.92 10.81
C ILE A 211 9.58 13.06 10.80
N ILE A 212 9.69 11.85 11.33
CA ILE A 212 8.57 10.89 11.41
C ILE A 212 7.43 11.49 12.23
N LYS A 213 7.73 11.97 13.46
CA LYS A 213 6.74 12.56 14.36
C LYS A 213 5.98 13.72 13.70
N ASP A 214 6.69 14.66 13.09
CA ASP A 214 6.09 15.86 12.48
C ASP A 214 5.16 15.51 11.32
N LYS A 215 5.53 14.52 10.52
CA LYS A 215 4.70 14.05 9.40
C LYS A 215 3.45 13.31 9.91
N LEU A 216 3.59 12.38 10.87
CA LEU A 216 2.46 11.69 11.48
C LEU A 216 1.50 12.65 12.19
N MET A 217 2.01 13.67 12.89
CA MET A 217 1.17 14.68 13.54
C MET A 217 0.35 15.50 12.54
N LYS A 218 0.88 15.80 11.36
CA LYS A 218 0.14 16.52 10.32
C LYS A 218 -1.05 15.73 9.78
N GLN A 219 -0.95 14.41 9.78
CA GLN A 219 -2.00 13.51 9.27
C GLN A 219 -2.68 12.67 10.37
N VAL A 220 -2.58 13.08 11.62
CA VAL A 220 -3.05 12.30 12.78
C VAL A 220 -4.56 11.96 12.77
N TRP A 221 -5.34 12.55 11.87
CA TRP A 221 -6.76 12.21 11.66
C TRP A 221 -6.97 10.95 10.81
N GLU A 222 -5.97 10.56 10.05
CA GLU A 222 -6.06 9.61 8.95
C GLU A 222 -4.93 8.57 8.99
N LEU A 223 -4.38 8.30 10.21
CA LEU A 223 -3.36 7.27 10.38
C LEU A 223 -3.90 5.91 9.95
N SER A 224 -3.14 5.21 9.11
CA SER A 224 -3.42 3.84 8.70
C SER A 224 -2.71 2.82 9.60
N ASP A 225 -2.95 1.53 9.32
CA ASP A 225 -2.22 0.41 9.91
C ASP A 225 -0.70 0.56 9.76
N VAL A 226 -0.24 1.08 8.62
CA VAL A 226 1.19 1.32 8.34
C VAL A 226 1.81 2.29 9.33
N SER A 227 1.09 3.37 9.71
CA SER A 227 1.55 4.32 10.73
C SER A 227 1.70 3.67 12.10
N PHE A 228 0.81 2.76 12.48
CA PHE A 228 0.93 2.02 13.74
C PHE A 228 2.04 0.97 13.67
N ARG A 229 2.19 0.26 12.55
CA ARG A 229 3.32 -0.65 12.30
C ARG A 229 4.66 0.08 12.39
N LEU A 230 4.75 1.32 11.90
CA LEU A 230 5.93 2.17 12.04
C LEU A 230 6.31 2.35 13.51
N THR A 231 5.35 2.70 14.37
CA THR A 231 5.62 2.90 15.80
C THR A 231 5.92 1.61 16.55
N LYS A 232 5.55 0.46 16.01
CA LYS A 232 5.96 -0.87 16.49
C LYS A 232 7.38 -1.20 16.06
N GLU A 233 7.73 -0.95 14.81
CA GLU A 233 9.06 -1.21 14.25
C GLU A 233 10.15 -0.38 14.93
N PHE A 234 9.81 0.88 15.27
CA PHE A 234 10.70 1.82 15.93
C PHE A 234 10.02 2.41 17.18
N PRO A 235 9.93 1.65 18.29
CA PRO A 235 9.33 2.15 19.53
C PRO A 235 10.16 3.30 20.10
N ASP A 236 9.56 4.49 20.19
CA ASP A 236 10.16 5.65 20.84
C ASP A 236 9.10 6.50 21.54
N THR A 237 9.40 6.98 22.74
CA THR A 237 8.48 7.77 23.57
C THR A 237 8.04 9.07 22.87
N ALA A 238 8.78 9.57 21.90
CA ALA A 238 8.41 10.74 21.10
C ALA A 238 7.12 10.51 20.29
N PHE A 239 6.82 9.26 19.91
CA PHE A 239 5.60 8.93 19.18
C PHE A 239 4.35 8.86 20.05
N LEU A 240 4.50 8.83 21.37
CA LEU A 240 3.36 8.87 22.29
C LEU A 240 2.50 10.12 22.13
N ASP A 241 3.07 11.24 21.72
CA ASP A 241 2.29 12.45 21.45
C ASP A 241 1.34 12.25 20.26
N VAL A 242 1.80 11.52 19.23
CA VAL A 242 1.02 11.16 18.04
C VAL A 242 -0.10 10.20 18.46
N LEU A 243 0.25 9.10 19.14
CA LEU A 243 -0.70 8.08 19.59
C LEU A 243 -1.73 8.66 20.58
N GLN A 244 -1.31 9.52 21.50
CA GLN A 244 -2.21 10.21 22.45
C GLN A 244 -3.16 11.17 21.73
N THR A 245 -2.67 11.88 20.71
CA THR A 245 -3.50 12.80 19.93
C THR A 245 -4.53 12.04 19.12
N TYR A 246 -4.11 10.93 18.46
CA TYR A 246 -5.00 10.03 17.75
C TYR A 246 -6.07 9.45 18.70
N HIS A 247 -5.65 8.85 19.83
CA HIS A 247 -6.54 8.33 20.86
C HIS A 247 -7.58 9.36 21.29
N ARG A 248 -7.14 10.56 21.68
CA ARG A 248 -8.02 11.64 22.12
C ARG A 248 -9.06 11.98 21.06
N ARG A 249 -8.65 12.06 19.80
CA ARG A 249 -9.53 12.39 18.67
C ARG A 249 -10.54 11.30 18.38
N GLN A 250 -10.14 10.05 18.44
CA GLN A 250 -11.05 8.92 18.24
C GLN A 250 -12.03 8.77 19.42
N PHE A 251 -11.56 8.86 20.66
CA PHE A 251 -12.41 8.71 21.84
C PHE A 251 -13.37 9.89 22.07
N TYR A 252 -12.98 11.13 21.82
CA TYR A 252 -13.90 12.26 21.91
C TYR A 252 -15.02 12.23 20.87
N LYS A 253 -14.80 11.58 19.75
CA LYS A 253 -15.88 11.34 18.78
C LYS A 253 -16.96 10.40 19.33
N PHE A 254 -16.62 9.50 20.25
CA PHE A 254 -17.56 8.57 20.88
C PHE A 254 -18.31 9.13 22.10
N SER A 255 -17.90 10.26 22.66
CA SER A 255 -18.53 10.83 23.86
C SER A 255 -19.91 11.46 23.65
N GLY A 256 -20.61 11.13 22.57
CA GLY A 256 -22.07 11.32 22.48
C GLY A 256 -22.56 12.69 22.05
N ILE A 257 -21.70 13.59 21.57
CA ILE A 257 -22.12 14.97 21.23
C ILE A 257 -22.61 15.11 19.78
N ARG A 258 -22.48 14.07 18.92
CA ARG A 258 -23.11 14.08 17.58
C ARG A 258 -23.70 12.72 17.20
N PRO A 259 -25.05 12.61 17.10
CA PRO A 259 -25.75 11.36 16.84
C PRO A 259 -25.82 10.95 15.36
N HIS A 260 -25.11 11.57 14.44
CA HIS A 260 -25.24 11.28 13.02
C HIS A 260 -23.98 10.69 12.40
N GLY A 261 -24.04 9.40 12.15
CA GLY A 261 -23.27 8.75 11.08
C GLY A 261 -21.79 8.55 11.32
N PHE A 262 -21.38 8.18 12.53
CA PHE A 262 -19.99 7.88 12.80
C PHE A 262 -19.79 6.38 13.03
N THR A 263 -19.28 5.70 12.03
CA THR A 263 -18.59 4.42 12.20
C THR A 263 -17.31 4.73 12.97
N GLY A 264 -17.25 4.24 14.20
CA GLY A 264 -16.06 4.41 15.03
C GLY A 264 -14.83 3.84 14.37
N TYR A 265 -13.66 4.25 14.81
CA TYR A 265 -12.36 3.99 14.16
C TYR A 265 -12.49 3.90 12.63
N ASN A 266 -11.70 4.61 11.90
CA ASN A 266 -11.72 4.48 10.44
C ASN A 266 -11.31 3.03 10.12
N ALA A 267 -12.25 2.09 10.32
CA ALA A 267 -12.04 0.65 10.16
C ALA A 267 -11.51 0.32 8.76
N ASP A 268 -11.77 1.24 7.82
CA ASP A 268 -11.26 1.14 6.46
C ASP A 268 -9.75 1.42 6.35
N ARG A 269 -9.11 2.01 7.39
CA ARG A 269 -7.69 2.38 7.36
C ARG A 269 -6.81 1.67 8.38
N ALA A 270 -7.33 1.36 9.55
CA ALA A 270 -6.60 0.63 10.57
C ALA A 270 -7.54 -0.08 11.54
N ALA A 271 -7.23 -1.31 11.88
CA ALA A 271 -7.91 -2.02 12.95
C ALA A 271 -7.56 -1.42 14.31
N PRO A 272 -8.48 -1.39 15.28
CA PRO A 272 -8.20 -0.94 16.63
C PRO A 272 -7.01 -1.65 17.28
N GLU A 273 -6.79 -2.90 16.92
CA GLU A 273 -5.71 -3.76 17.38
C GLU A 273 -4.34 -3.20 17.03
N ASP A 274 -4.15 -2.65 15.82
CA ASP A 274 -2.89 -2.05 15.39
C ASP A 274 -2.50 -0.85 16.27
N PHE A 275 -3.49 -0.03 16.63
CA PHE A 275 -3.30 1.10 17.55
C PHE A 275 -2.94 0.63 18.96
N ILE A 276 -3.62 -0.42 19.46
CA ILE A 276 -3.39 -0.99 20.78
C ILE A 276 -1.97 -1.55 20.86
N GLU A 277 -1.55 -2.32 19.88
CA GLU A 277 -0.18 -2.84 19.78
C GLU A 277 0.84 -1.71 19.75
N ALA A 278 0.59 -0.65 18.94
CA ALA A 278 1.46 0.51 18.88
C ALA A 278 1.62 1.22 20.22
N LEU A 279 0.58 1.22 21.08
CA LEU A 279 0.64 1.74 22.45
C LEU A 279 1.43 0.83 23.37
N VAL A 280 1.17 -0.47 23.29
CA VAL A 280 1.73 -1.46 24.22
C VAL A 280 3.24 -1.59 24.07
N VAL A 281 3.76 -1.55 22.84
CA VAL A 281 5.21 -1.63 22.60
C VAL A 281 6.01 -0.44 23.16
N GLN A 282 5.34 0.67 23.51
CA GLN A 282 5.99 1.82 24.12
C GLN A 282 6.44 1.58 25.58
N GLN A 283 5.85 0.62 26.27
CA GLN A 283 6.25 0.08 27.58
C GLN A 283 6.55 1.15 28.66
N ASN A 284 5.72 2.18 28.78
CA ASN A 284 5.91 3.27 29.74
C ASN A 284 4.60 3.70 30.41
N GLU A 285 4.71 4.55 31.44
CA GLU A 285 3.58 5.02 32.24
C GLU A 285 2.53 5.82 31.44
N ARG A 286 2.94 6.53 30.36
CA ARG A 286 1.99 7.27 29.53
C ARG A 286 1.14 6.30 28.69
N SER A 287 1.75 5.29 28.12
CA SER A 287 1.01 4.25 27.39
C SER A 287 0.11 3.45 28.32
N ALA A 288 0.60 3.11 29.54
CA ALA A 288 -0.22 2.47 30.59
C ALA A 288 -1.47 3.29 30.92
N LYS A 289 -1.33 4.59 31.08
CA LYS A 289 -2.47 5.50 31.36
C LYS A 289 -3.47 5.54 30.21
N LEU A 290 -3.04 5.53 28.97
CA LEU A 290 -3.93 5.49 27.81
C LEU A 290 -4.71 4.17 27.76
N LEU A 291 -4.03 3.03 27.95
CA LEU A 291 -4.65 1.70 27.99
C LEU A 291 -5.64 1.58 29.17
N ASP A 292 -5.30 2.12 30.37
CA ASP A 292 -6.23 2.16 31.49
C ASP A 292 -7.47 3.00 31.20
N THR A 293 -7.29 4.11 30.48
CA THR A 293 -8.40 4.96 30.02
C THR A 293 -9.32 4.17 29.08
N MET A 294 -8.75 3.40 28.13
CA MET A 294 -9.54 2.54 27.25
C MET A 294 -10.34 1.51 28.05
N LEU A 295 -9.70 0.75 28.94
CA LEU A 295 -10.37 -0.24 29.79
C LEU A 295 -11.45 0.35 30.70
N THR A 296 -11.34 1.61 31.10
CA THR A 296 -12.28 2.29 32.00
C THR A 296 -13.50 2.84 31.26
N TYR A 297 -13.32 3.33 30.05
CA TYR A 297 -14.37 4.06 29.33
C TYR A 297 -15.03 3.25 28.22
N LEU A 298 -14.33 2.36 27.53
CA LEU A 298 -14.94 1.51 26.49
C LEU A 298 -16.20 0.77 26.93
N PRO A 299 -16.25 0.16 28.14
CA PRO A 299 -17.46 -0.52 28.61
C PRO A 299 -18.70 0.38 28.69
N LYS A 300 -18.50 1.69 28.87
CA LYS A 300 -19.56 2.68 29.04
C LYS A 300 -20.19 3.13 27.71
N TYR A 301 -19.53 2.85 26.57
CA TYR A 301 -20.05 3.23 25.26
C TYR A 301 -21.04 2.17 24.75
N THR A 302 -22.31 2.52 24.70
CA THR A 302 -23.39 1.60 24.27
C THR A 302 -23.48 1.47 22.77
N CYS A 303 -22.97 2.44 22.02
CA CYS A 303 -23.11 2.53 20.57
C CYS A 303 -21.87 2.06 19.78
N LEU A 304 -20.82 1.54 20.45
CA LEU A 304 -19.62 1.07 19.78
C LEU A 304 -19.82 -0.41 19.41
N PRO A 305 -19.96 -0.74 18.12
CA PRO A 305 -19.88 -2.12 17.68
C PRO A 305 -18.50 -2.67 18.07
N ASP A 306 -18.40 -3.94 18.32
CA ASP A 306 -17.14 -4.64 18.61
C ASP A 306 -16.34 -4.19 19.85
N LYS A 307 -16.94 -3.39 20.74
CA LYS A 307 -16.25 -2.91 21.95
C LYS A 307 -15.64 -4.02 22.81
N GLU A 308 -16.28 -5.18 22.85
CA GLU A 308 -15.77 -6.36 23.57
C GLU A 308 -14.49 -6.88 22.92
N ASN A 309 -14.42 -6.92 21.59
CA ASN A 309 -13.22 -7.32 20.87
C ASN A 309 -12.06 -6.33 21.15
N ILE A 310 -12.34 -5.03 21.14
CA ILE A 310 -11.34 -4.00 21.46
C ILE A 310 -10.85 -4.14 22.91
N ILE A 311 -11.75 -4.36 23.89
CA ILE A 311 -11.39 -4.59 25.29
C ILE A 311 -10.53 -5.84 25.42
N ASN A 312 -10.90 -6.91 24.74
CA ASN A 312 -10.16 -8.17 24.76
C ASN A 312 -8.76 -7.97 24.15
N ALA A 313 -8.65 -7.28 23.03
CA ALA A 313 -7.35 -6.94 22.42
C ALA A 313 -6.46 -6.14 23.37
N VAL A 314 -7.01 -5.14 24.09
CA VAL A 314 -6.23 -4.39 25.09
C VAL A 314 -5.72 -5.33 26.21
N ILE A 315 -6.57 -6.25 26.69
CA ILE A 315 -6.22 -7.17 27.77
C ILE A 315 -5.12 -8.14 27.31
N GLU A 316 -5.28 -8.74 26.14
CA GLU A 316 -4.34 -9.68 25.54
C GLU A 316 -2.98 -9.01 25.35
N GLN A 317 -2.94 -7.83 24.75
CA GLN A 317 -1.71 -7.11 24.48
C GLN A 317 -0.98 -6.70 25.77
N ILE A 318 -1.69 -6.22 26.80
CA ILE A 318 -1.09 -5.94 28.12
C ILE A 318 -0.52 -7.23 28.74
N TRP A 319 -1.17 -8.37 28.52
CA TRP A 319 -0.74 -9.65 29.07
C TRP A 319 0.48 -10.21 28.37
N GLU A 320 0.50 -10.14 27.04
CA GLU A 320 1.58 -10.64 26.19
C GLU A 320 2.87 -9.79 26.26
N HIS A 321 2.75 -8.51 26.64
CA HIS A 321 3.87 -7.56 26.73
C HIS A 321 4.16 -7.13 28.19
N PRO A 322 4.67 -8.02 29.04
CA PRO A 322 4.90 -7.70 30.43
C PRO A 322 6.02 -6.64 30.57
N CYS A 323 5.69 -5.54 31.24
CA CYS A 323 6.65 -4.53 31.65
C CYS A 323 6.26 -3.93 33.00
N PRO A 324 7.18 -3.29 33.75
CA PRO A 324 6.87 -2.68 35.05
C PRO A 324 5.73 -1.67 34.98
N ALA A 325 5.65 -0.86 33.93
CA ALA A 325 4.60 0.15 33.76
C ALA A 325 3.19 -0.48 33.66
N TYR A 326 3.08 -1.72 33.23
CA TYR A 326 1.79 -2.42 33.07
C TYR A 326 1.42 -3.31 34.27
N ALA A 327 2.26 -3.41 35.28
CA ALA A 327 2.04 -4.33 36.42
C ALA A 327 0.64 -4.14 37.06
N ARG A 328 0.27 -2.88 37.34
CA ARG A 328 -1.06 -2.54 37.88
C ARG A 328 -2.20 -2.88 36.95
N LEU A 329 -2.05 -2.67 35.66
CA LEU A 329 -3.06 -3.00 34.66
C LEU A 329 -3.25 -4.52 34.54
N ARG A 330 -2.14 -5.27 34.52
CA ARG A 330 -2.18 -6.74 34.49
C ARG A 330 -2.93 -7.33 35.69
N GLU A 331 -2.69 -6.81 36.88
CA GLU A 331 -3.43 -7.25 38.07
C GLU A 331 -4.94 -6.93 37.97
N LYS A 332 -5.28 -5.72 37.45
CA LYS A 332 -6.66 -5.30 37.23
C LYS A 332 -7.43 -6.20 36.27
N VAL A 333 -6.76 -6.74 35.23
CA VAL A 333 -7.42 -7.52 34.15
C VAL A 333 -7.18 -9.02 34.26
N LYS A 334 -6.47 -9.50 35.29
CA LYS A 334 -6.00 -10.86 35.45
C LYS A 334 -7.09 -11.92 35.19
N HIS A 335 -8.22 -11.81 35.84
CA HIS A 335 -9.33 -12.77 35.67
C HIS A 335 -9.82 -12.85 34.22
N LYS A 336 -10.03 -11.72 33.57
CA LYS A 336 -10.53 -11.69 32.19
C LYS A 336 -9.47 -12.18 31.21
N ALA A 337 -8.19 -11.90 31.46
CA ALA A 337 -7.08 -12.44 30.68
C ALA A 337 -7.02 -13.99 30.74
N GLU A 338 -7.19 -14.55 31.93
CA GLU A 338 -7.22 -16.01 32.11
C GLU A 338 -8.40 -16.66 31.35
N GLU A 339 -9.56 -16.04 31.30
CA GLU A 339 -10.72 -16.52 30.53
C GLU A 339 -10.45 -16.49 29.02
N ILE A 340 -9.92 -15.36 28.52
CA ILE A 340 -9.62 -15.18 27.11
C ILE A 340 -8.56 -16.18 26.63
N LEU A 341 -7.50 -16.36 27.42
CA LEU A 341 -6.40 -17.26 27.07
C LEU A 341 -6.83 -18.74 27.13
N LYS A 342 -7.68 -19.11 28.10
CA LYS A 342 -8.26 -20.47 28.14
C LYS A 342 -9.07 -20.81 26.88
N GLY A 343 -9.81 -19.84 26.32
CA GLY A 343 -10.54 -20.02 25.07
C GLY A 343 -9.66 -20.27 23.85
N ARG A 344 -8.43 -19.76 23.83
CA ARG A 344 -7.46 -19.96 22.74
C ARG A 344 -6.73 -21.30 22.76
N ILE A 345 -6.55 -21.89 23.94
CA ILE A 345 -5.81 -23.17 24.11
C ILE A 345 -6.62 -24.37 23.58
N THR A 346 -7.90 -24.21 23.27
CA THR A 346 -8.81 -25.34 22.92
C THR A 346 -8.84 -25.63 21.40
N ILE A 347 -8.11 -24.95 20.54
CA ILE A 347 -7.99 -25.32 19.12
C ILE A 347 -6.51 -25.50 18.78
N PRO A 348 -5.99 -26.74 18.83
CA PRO A 348 -4.79 -27.01 18.05
C PRO A 348 -5.21 -26.81 16.59
N LEU A 349 -4.76 -25.76 15.97
CA LEU A 349 -4.69 -25.69 14.51
C LEU A 349 -3.90 -26.94 14.10
N ALA A 350 -4.61 -27.99 13.70
CA ALA A 350 -4.02 -29.06 12.95
C ALA A 350 -3.31 -28.35 11.80
N LEU A 351 -1.99 -28.38 11.83
CA LEU A 351 -1.14 -28.02 10.72
C LEU A 351 -1.68 -28.81 9.53
N ILE A 352 -2.45 -28.14 8.68
CA ILE A 352 -2.73 -28.65 7.37
C ILE A 352 -1.38 -28.53 6.68
N ASP A 353 -0.64 -29.64 6.68
CA ASP A 353 0.49 -29.83 5.78
C ASP A 353 -0.05 -29.81 4.35
N ILE A 354 -0.20 -28.62 3.81
CA ILE A 354 -0.29 -28.45 2.37
C ILE A 354 1.14 -28.62 1.89
N PRO A 355 1.44 -29.69 1.13
CA PRO A 355 2.77 -29.85 0.56
C PRO A 355 3.00 -28.65 -0.37
N VAL A 356 3.78 -27.68 0.09
CA VAL A 356 4.23 -26.57 -0.75
C VAL A 356 5.21 -27.18 -1.75
N ASP A 357 4.80 -27.25 -3.01
CA ASP A 357 5.68 -27.58 -4.11
C ASP A 357 6.81 -26.52 -4.17
N THR A 358 7.93 -26.84 -3.55
CA THR A 358 9.10 -25.96 -3.45
C THR A 358 9.87 -25.83 -4.77
N THR A 359 9.46 -26.55 -5.83
CA THR A 359 10.15 -26.54 -7.13
C THR A 359 9.76 -25.37 -8.02
N LYS A 360 8.67 -24.67 -7.70
CA LYS A 360 8.24 -23.45 -8.41
C LYS A 360 8.12 -22.29 -7.45
N ARG A 361 9.25 -21.72 -7.01
CA ARG A 361 9.26 -20.43 -6.31
C ARG A 361 9.15 -19.32 -7.35
N THR A 362 7.92 -18.88 -7.64
CA THR A 362 7.69 -17.59 -8.27
C THR A 362 7.81 -16.51 -7.20
N TYR A 363 8.73 -15.57 -7.36
CA TYR A 363 8.86 -14.42 -6.49
C TYR A 363 7.88 -13.35 -6.95
N HIS A 364 6.77 -13.20 -6.24
CA HIS A 364 5.83 -12.11 -6.49
C HIS A 364 6.32 -10.81 -5.84
N TRP A 365 5.99 -9.69 -6.46
CA TRP A 365 6.31 -8.36 -5.93
C TRP A 365 5.65 -8.10 -4.56
N TYR A 366 4.52 -8.77 -4.31
CA TYR A 366 3.67 -8.60 -3.12
C TYR A 366 3.68 -9.79 -2.15
N ASN A 367 4.61 -10.72 -2.25
CA ASN A 367 4.78 -11.81 -1.26
C ASN A 367 6.01 -11.61 -0.42
#